data_72a2aaf8e0fec737be567fc3bb7b4606
#
_entry.id   72a2aaf8e0fec737be567fc3bb7b4606
#
_cell.length_a   1.000
_cell.length_b   1.000
_cell.length_c   1.000
_cell.angle_alpha   90.00
_cell.angle_beta   90.00
_cell.angle_gamma   90.00
#
_symmetry.space_group_name_H-M   'P 1'
#
loop_
_entity.id
_entity.type
_entity.pdbx_description
1 polymer ?
#
loop_
_entity_poly.entity_id
_entity_poly.type
_entity_poly.pdbx_seq_one_letter_code
_entity_poly.pdbx_strand_id
1 'polypeptide(L)'
;MKRMLLALAAVALLGAIETPKVGDKVPNWSAKDENGVLHQMSQYAGHAVVLEWTNSECPFVERHYQAGTMKQLAAALGAKDVVWLAVNSTYTNTPEETKAWKEEQGFSYATLQDPDGKLGHLFGARTTPHMFVIDAKGVLRYRGAIDDDQYGRADKPNNYVDSAVHALWASADPNPSETAPYGCSVKYKP
;
A
#
# COMPACT_ATOMS: atom_id res chain seq x y z
N MET A 1 11.84 6.09 -61.84
CA MET A 1 10.76 5.71 -60.89
C MET A 1 11.34 5.76 -59.48
N LYS A 2 11.16 6.88 -58.73
CA LYS A 2 11.68 7.06 -57.35
C LYS A 2 10.62 6.46 -56.39
N ARG A 3 11.03 5.42 -55.68
CA ARG A 3 10.24 4.87 -54.56
C ARG A 3 10.42 5.74 -53.31
N MET A 4 9.37 6.44 -52.94
CA MET A 4 9.29 7.22 -51.71
C MET A 4 8.92 6.27 -50.57
N LEU A 5 9.88 5.98 -49.69
CA LEU A 5 9.65 5.25 -48.45
C LEU A 5 9.02 6.21 -47.46
N LEU A 6 7.74 6.02 -47.14
CA LEU A 6 7.09 6.66 -45.99
C LEU A 6 7.55 5.92 -44.72
N ALA A 7 8.35 6.60 -43.90
CA ALA A 7 8.63 6.18 -42.54
C ALA A 7 7.44 6.57 -41.64
N LEU A 8 6.64 5.60 -41.22
CA LEU A 8 5.67 5.81 -40.13
C LEU A 8 6.44 5.98 -38.81
N ALA A 9 6.48 7.19 -38.29
CA ALA A 9 6.92 7.42 -36.93
C ALA A 9 5.79 7.00 -35.98
N ALA A 10 5.98 5.89 -35.27
CA ALA A 10 5.12 5.50 -34.16
C ALA A 10 5.38 6.47 -32.98
N VAL A 11 4.49 7.43 -32.78
CA VAL A 11 4.48 8.26 -31.57
C VAL A 11 3.94 7.39 -30.45
N ALA A 12 4.83 6.89 -29.57
CA ALA A 12 4.43 6.28 -28.32
C ALA A 12 3.84 7.38 -27.44
N LEU A 13 2.53 7.42 -27.30
CA LEU A 13 1.86 8.19 -26.26
C LEU A 13 2.27 7.58 -24.90
N LEU A 14 3.24 8.20 -24.23
CA LEU A 14 3.42 8.01 -22.78
C LEU A 14 2.20 8.64 -22.11
N GLY A 15 1.14 7.86 -21.94
CA GLY A 15 0.01 8.26 -21.11
C GLY A 15 0.52 8.50 -19.67
N ALA A 16 0.16 9.63 -19.07
CA ALA A 16 0.37 9.84 -17.65
C ALA A 16 -0.28 8.67 -16.90
N ILE A 17 0.48 8.00 -16.02
CA ILE A 17 -0.07 6.93 -15.19
C ILE A 17 -1.00 7.61 -14.19
N GLU A 18 -2.31 7.43 -14.39
CA GLU A 18 -3.31 7.94 -13.44
C GLU A 18 -3.30 7.10 -12.16
N THR A 19 -3.55 7.76 -11.03
CA THR A 19 -3.72 7.08 -9.74
C THR A 19 -4.90 6.10 -9.83
N PRO A 20 -4.70 4.81 -9.53
CA PRO A 20 -5.76 3.81 -9.63
C PRO A 20 -6.91 4.12 -8.68
N LYS A 21 -8.12 4.02 -9.17
CA LYS A 21 -9.38 4.10 -8.41
C LYS A 21 -9.81 2.70 -8.00
N VAL A 22 -10.70 2.60 -7.02
CA VAL A 22 -11.34 1.32 -6.69
C VAL A 22 -12.03 0.76 -7.94
N GLY A 23 -11.73 -0.50 -8.25
CA GLY A 23 -12.15 -1.19 -9.47
C GLY A 23 -11.10 -1.21 -10.59
N ASP A 24 -10.07 -0.36 -10.53
CA ASP A 24 -9.00 -0.35 -11.54
C ASP A 24 -7.95 -1.42 -11.26
N LYS A 25 -7.36 -1.94 -12.32
CA LYS A 25 -6.18 -2.77 -12.22
C LYS A 25 -4.97 -1.91 -11.85
N VAL A 26 -4.28 -2.31 -10.79
CA VAL A 26 -3.08 -1.61 -10.32
C VAL A 26 -1.94 -1.81 -11.32
N PRO A 27 -1.21 -0.73 -11.71
CA PRO A 27 -0.01 -0.86 -12.54
C PRO A 27 1.04 -1.76 -11.88
N ASN A 28 1.87 -2.42 -12.68
CA ASN A 28 2.99 -3.17 -12.14
C ASN A 28 4.06 -2.19 -11.62
N TRP A 29 4.19 -2.12 -10.31
CA TRP A 29 5.19 -1.33 -9.62
C TRP A 29 6.34 -2.21 -9.11
N SER A 30 7.46 -1.60 -8.78
CA SER A 30 8.56 -2.26 -8.08
C SER A 30 9.19 -1.31 -7.07
N ALA A 31 9.58 -1.86 -5.91
CA ALA A 31 10.33 -1.17 -4.88
C ALA A 31 11.23 -2.17 -4.13
N LYS A 32 12.31 -1.70 -3.52
CA LYS A 32 13.13 -2.53 -2.63
C LYS A 32 12.61 -2.38 -1.21
N ASP A 33 12.67 -3.47 -0.44
CA ASP A 33 12.44 -3.40 1.00
C ASP A 33 13.66 -2.89 1.78
N GLU A 34 13.55 -2.83 3.07
CA GLU A 34 14.61 -2.40 3.99
C GLU A 34 15.86 -3.32 3.96
N ASN A 35 15.76 -4.51 3.39
CA ASN A 35 16.87 -5.45 3.19
C ASN A 35 17.45 -5.39 1.78
N GLY A 36 16.91 -4.52 0.92
CA GLY A 36 17.30 -4.39 -0.48
C GLY A 36 16.71 -5.46 -1.40
N VAL A 37 15.78 -6.28 -0.91
CA VAL A 37 15.06 -7.27 -1.71
C VAL A 37 14.05 -6.56 -2.61
N LEU A 38 14.08 -6.88 -3.91
CA LEU A 38 13.15 -6.30 -4.88
C LEU A 38 11.78 -6.97 -4.78
N HIS A 39 10.75 -6.16 -4.62
CA HIS A 39 9.35 -6.55 -4.68
C HIS A 39 8.69 -5.94 -5.91
N GLN A 40 7.84 -6.70 -6.58
CA GLN A 40 7.07 -6.27 -7.76
C GLN A 40 5.63 -6.76 -7.64
N MET A 41 4.65 -5.94 -8.06
CA MET A 41 3.24 -6.33 -7.99
C MET A 41 2.97 -7.67 -8.70
N SER A 42 3.65 -7.92 -9.82
CA SER A 42 3.52 -9.16 -10.59
C SER A 42 3.93 -10.43 -9.84
N GLN A 43 4.78 -10.34 -8.82
CA GLN A 43 5.17 -11.48 -7.97
C GLN A 43 4.03 -11.98 -7.09
N TYR A 44 3.04 -11.13 -6.84
CA TYR A 44 1.90 -11.42 -5.98
C TYR A 44 0.63 -11.81 -6.76
N ALA A 45 0.78 -12.11 -8.05
CA ALA A 45 -0.34 -12.60 -8.86
C ALA A 45 -0.95 -13.87 -8.23
N GLY A 46 -2.27 -13.88 -8.06
CA GLY A 46 -2.98 -14.96 -7.38
C GLY A 46 -3.19 -14.76 -5.88
N HIS A 47 -2.54 -13.74 -5.27
CA HIS A 47 -2.69 -13.40 -3.85
C HIS A 47 -3.35 -12.04 -3.68
N ALA A 48 -4.14 -11.87 -2.63
CA ALA A 48 -4.56 -10.54 -2.20
C ALA A 48 -3.38 -9.82 -1.55
N VAL A 49 -3.25 -8.52 -1.78
CA VAL A 49 -2.16 -7.69 -1.27
C VAL A 49 -2.73 -6.52 -0.47
N VAL A 50 -2.22 -6.32 0.73
CA VAL A 50 -2.46 -5.12 1.54
C VAL A 50 -1.21 -4.26 1.48
N LEU A 51 -1.36 -3.00 1.06
CA LEU A 51 -0.32 -1.99 1.20
C LEU A 51 -0.70 -1.03 2.33
N GLU A 52 0.24 -0.83 3.26
CA GLU A 52 0.12 0.07 4.40
C GLU A 52 1.13 1.21 4.25
N TRP A 53 0.70 2.43 3.95
CA TRP A 53 1.61 3.57 4.06
C TRP A 53 1.90 3.87 5.51
N THR A 54 3.17 3.89 5.85
CA THR A 54 3.65 4.01 7.23
C THR A 54 4.73 5.07 7.39
N ASN A 55 4.92 5.52 8.62
CA ASN A 55 6.03 6.37 9.08
C ASN A 55 6.22 6.16 10.58
N SER A 56 7.43 5.78 10.99
CA SER A 56 7.78 5.52 12.40
C SER A 56 7.58 6.73 13.33
N GLU A 57 7.66 7.94 12.79
CA GLU A 57 7.47 9.19 13.55
C GLU A 57 6.00 9.64 13.63
N CYS A 58 5.07 8.88 13.06
CA CYS A 58 3.65 9.25 13.06
C CYS A 58 2.94 8.70 14.30
N PRO A 59 2.39 9.55 15.19
CA PRO A 59 1.70 9.07 16.40
C PRO A 59 0.49 8.16 16.11
N PHE A 60 -0.15 8.34 14.96
CA PHE A 60 -1.26 7.48 14.56
C PHE A 60 -0.77 6.07 14.17
N VAL A 61 0.38 5.98 13.49
CA VAL A 61 1.03 4.71 13.19
C VAL A 61 1.51 4.04 14.47
N GLU A 62 2.25 4.79 15.31
CA GLU A 62 2.76 4.28 16.58
C GLU A 62 1.64 3.68 17.44
N ARG A 63 0.51 4.38 17.59
CA ARG A 63 -0.65 3.87 18.33
C ARG A 63 -1.12 2.52 17.82
N HIS A 64 -1.24 2.33 16.50
CA HIS A 64 -1.70 1.06 15.91
C HIS A 64 -0.68 -0.07 16.12
N TYR A 65 0.61 0.25 16.07
CA TYR A 65 1.67 -0.73 16.36
C TYR A 65 1.72 -1.11 17.83
N GLN A 66 1.59 -0.16 18.75
CA GLN A 66 1.50 -0.41 20.20
C GLN A 66 0.25 -1.23 20.56
N ALA A 67 -0.90 -0.93 19.97
CA ALA A 67 -2.12 -1.70 20.13
C ALA A 67 -2.06 -3.08 19.46
N GLY A 68 -1.05 -3.34 18.62
CA GLY A 68 -0.90 -4.58 17.88
C GLY A 68 -1.81 -4.70 16.65
N THR A 69 -2.60 -3.67 16.31
CA THR A 69 -3.60 -3.71 15.22
C THR A 69 -2.98 -4.20 13.91
N MET A 70 -1.89 -3.56 13.45
CA MET A 70 -1.25 -3.91 12.17
C MET A 70 -0.64 -5.31 12.22
N LYS A 71 0.13 -5.61 13.26
CA LYS A 71 0.87 -6.88 13.40
C LYS A 71 -0.05 -8.09 13.49
N GLN A 72 -1.09 -7.99 14.32
CA GLN A 72 -2.04 -9.09 14.51
C GLN A 72 -2.87 -9.33 13.26
N LEU A 73 -3.32 -8.25 12.61
CA LEU A 73 -4.07 -8.36 11.36
C LEU A 73 -3.20 -8.93 10.24
N ALA A 74 -1.98 -8.43 10.05
CA ALA A 74 -1.05 -8.96 9.06
C ALA A 74 -0.76 -10.44 9.27
N ALA A 75 -0.56 -10.87 10.53
CA ALA A 75 -0.34 -12.29 10.85
C ALA A 75 -1.57 -13.15 10.57
N ALA A 76 -2.76 -12.68 10.97
CA ALA A 76 -4.02 -13.40 10.76
C ALA A 76 -4.36 -13.55 9.26
N LEU A 77 -4.17 -12.49 8.47
CA LEU A 77 -4.41 -12.50 7.04
C LEU A 77 -3.33 -13.28 6.29
N GLY A 78 -2.05 -13.15 6.70
CA GLY A 78 -0.93 -13.89 6.11
C GLY A 78 -1.06 -15.41 6.26
N ALA A 79 -1.65 -15.90 7.35
CA ALA A 79 -1.99 -17.31 7.52
C ALA A 79 -3.02 -17.83 6.48
N LYS A 80 -3.64 -16.95 5.72
CA LYS A 80 -4.61 -17.23 4.65
C LYS A 80 -4.18 -16.66 3.30
N ASP A 81 -2.87 -16.66 3.03
CA ASP A 81 -2.25 -16.24 1.77
C ASP A 81 -2.47 -14.77 1.35
N VAL A 82 -2.75 -13.89 2.30
CA VAL A 82 -2.74 -12.44 2.02
C VAL A 82 -1.33 -11.89 2.25
N VAL A 83 -0.80 -11.21 1.27
CA VAL A 83 0.49 -10.52 1.37
C VAL A 83 0.29 -9.15 2.03
N TRP A 84 1.04 -8.87 3.09
CA TRP A 84 1.07 -7.56 3.73
C TRP A 84 2.41 -6.89 3.50
N LEU A 85 2.40 -5.67 3.00
CA LEU A 85 3.59 -4.85 2.76
C LEU A 85 3.37 -3.46 3.35
N ALA A 86 4.30 -3.02 4.19
CA ALA A 86 4.38 -1.61 4.55
C ALA A 86 5.10 -0.82 3.45
N VAL A 87 4.81 0.47 3.31
CA VAL A 87 5.45 1.39 2.36
C VAL A 87 5.87 2.65 3.11
N ASN A 88 7.15 2.95 3.10
CA ASN A 88 7.69 4.16 3.70
C ASN A 88 8.16 5.14 2.62
N SER A 89 7.37 6.20 2.41
CA SER A 89 7.69 7.30 1.49
C SER A 89 8.26 8.53 2.21
N THR A 90 8.75 8.37 3.45
CA THR A 90 9.44 9.45 4.17
C THR A 90 10.81 9.66 3.56
N TYR A 91 11.00 10.79 2.87
CA TYR A 91 12.18 11.03 2.04
C TYR A 91 13.51 11.09 2.82
N THR A 92 13.46 11.34 4.13
CA THR A 92 14.61 11.41 5.04
C THR A 92 14.92 10.08 5.72
N ASN A 93 14.02 9.11 5.67
CA ASN A 93 14.17 7.84 6.39
C ASN A 93 15.06 6.87 5.61
N THR A 94 15.94 6.19 6.32
CA THR A 94 16.88 5.21 5.76
C THR A 94 16.40 3.77 5.96
N PRO A 95 16.91 2.81 5.17
CA PRO A 95 16.65 1.39 5.40
C PRO A 95 17.06 0.91 6.80
N GLU A 96 18.16 1.44 7.35
CA GLU A 96 18.67 1.10 8.68
C GLU A 96 17.71 1.55 9.78
N GLU A 97 17.18 2.77 9.69
CA GLU A 97 16.16 3.28 10.62
C GLU A 97 14.87 2.47 10.52
N THR A 98 14.48 2.06 9.31
CA THR A 98 13.33 1.17 9.11
C THR A 98 13.54 -0.19 9.78
N LYS A 99 14.74 -0.80 9.67
CA LYS A 99 15.08 -2.05 10.35
C LYS A 99 14.99 -1.93 11.86
N ALA A 100 15.61 -0.88 12.41
CA ALA A 100 15.58 -0.63 13.85
C ALA A 100 14.14 -0.48 14.36
N TRP A 101 13.31 0.27 13.64
CA TRP A 101 11.90 0.42 13.99
C TRP A 101 11.11 -0.90 13.90
N LYS A 102 11.37 -1.72 12.86
CA LYS A 102 10.76 -3.06 12.75
C LYS A 102 11.10 -3.96 13.93
N GLU A 103 12.36 -3.97 14.34
CA GLU A 103 12.84 -4.73 15.50
C GLU A 103 12.16 -4.25 16.78
N GLU A 104 12.10 -2.93 17.00
CA GLU A 104 11.44 -2.32 18.14
C GLU A 104 9.96 -2.68 18.21
N GLN A 105 9.25 -2.56 17.09
CA GLN A 105 7.82 -2.83 17.00
C GLN A 105 7.48 -4.32 16.89
N GLY A 106 8.45 -5.18 16.58
CA GLY A 106 8.30 -6.64 16.53
C GLY A 106 7.38 -7.12 15.41
N PHE A 107 7.52 -6.59 14.17
CA PHE A 107 6.81 -7.08 13.00
C PHE A 107 7.78 -7.59 11.92
N SER A 108 7.31 -8.55 11.09
CA SER A 108 8.17 -9.30 10.17
C SER A 108 7.92 -9.03 8.69
N TYR A 109 6.78 -8.46 8.30
CA TYR A 109 6.50 -8.18 6.91
C TYR A 109 7.41 -7.09 6.33
N ALA A 110 7.65 -7.13 5.01
CA ALA A 110 8.55 -6.22 4.33
C ALA A 110 8.05 -4.77 4.39
N THR A 111 8.97 -3.83 4.52
CA THR A 111 8.72 -2.39 4.44
C THR A 111 9.41 -1.83 3.20
N LEU A 112 8.63 -1.58 2.16
CA LEU A 112 9.10 -1.03 0.90
C LEU A 112 9.64 0.39 1.10
N GLN A 113 10.83 0.66 0.58
CA GLN A 113 11.47 1.96 0.64
C GLN A 113 11.07 2.76 -0.60
N ASP A 114 10.46 3.92 -0.40
CA ASP A 114 9.96 4.80 -1.47
C ASP A 114 10.37 6.26 -1.21
N PRO A 115 11.70 6.55 -1.03
CA PRO A 115 12.18 7.88 -0.64
C PRO A 115 11.98 8.94 -1.73
N ASP A 116 11.79 8.53 -2.98
CA ASP A 116 11.45 9.42 -4.09
C ASP A 116 9.93 9.60 -4.30
N GLY A 117 9.11 8.93 -3.48
CA GLY A 117 7.66 9.06 -3.46
C GLY A 117 6.94 8.47 -4.67
N LYS A 118 7.64 7.74 -5.55
CA LYS A 118 7.04 7.22 -6.79
C LYS A 118 5.85 6.32 -6.53
N LEU A 119 6.00 5.41 -5.56
CA LEU A 119 4.93 4.49 -5.21
C LEU A 119 3.80 5.23 -4.50
N GLY A 120 4.14 6.15 -3.60
CA GLY A 120 3.17 6.98 -2.91
C GLY A 120 2.32 7.83 -3.86
N HIS A 121 2.95 8.48 -4.83
CA HIS A 121 2.23 9.26 -5.85
C HIS A 121 1.41 8.37 -6.79
N LEU A 122 1.92 7.19 -7.16
CA LEU A 122 1.18 6.22 -7.97
C LEU A 122 -0.16 5.84 -7.31
N PHE A 123 -0.15 5.55 -6.02
CA PHE A 123 -1.36 5.18 -5.27
C PHE A 123 -2.16 6.38 -4.75
N GLY A 124 -1.61 7.59 -4.83
CA GLY A 124 -2.22 8.77 -4.23
C GLY A 124 -2.28 8.69 -2.70
N ALA A 125 -1.24 8.12 -2.08
CA ALA A 125 -1.14 8.04 -0.63
C ALA A 125 -1.01 9.44 -0.02
N ARG A 126 -1.82 9.75 0.99
CA ARG A 126 -1.91 11.10 1.57
C ARG A 126 -1.51 11.15 3.03
N THR A 127 -1.76 10.08 3.76
CA THR A 127 -1.54 10.02 5.21
C THR A 127 -0.78 8.75 5.60
N THR A 128 -0.31 8.73 6.82
CA THR A 128 0.19 7.54 7.50
C THR A 128 -0.60 7.34 8.81
N PRO A 129 -1.37 6.22 8.97
CA PRO A 129 -1.54 5.17 7.98
C PRO A 129 -2.45 5.56 6.79
N HIS A 130 -2.28 4.89 5.65
CA HIS A 130 -3.21 4.86 4.52
C HIS A 130 -3.17 3.46 3.92
N MET A 131 -4.32 2.82 3.85
CA MET A 131 -4.43 1.40 3.51
C MET A 131 -4.98 1.22 2.09
N PHE A 132 -4.47 0.18 1.41
CA PHE A 132 -4.96 -0.25 0.10
C PHE A 132 -5.07 -1.77 0.09
N VAL A 133 -6.19 -2.30 -0.37
CA VAL A 133 -6.40 -3.74 -0.55
C VAL A 133 -6.58 -4.04 -2.03
N ILE A 134 -5.73 -4.90 -2.54
CA ILE A 134 -5.69 -5.32 -3.95
C ILE A 134 -6.07 -6.81 -3.98
N ASP A 135 -6.97 -7.20 -4.87
CA ASP A 135 -7.38 -8.58 -4.99
C ASP A 135 -6.36 -9.46 -5.75
N ALA A 136 -6.57 -10.78 -5.77
CA ALA A 136 -5.71 -11.74 -6.44
C ALA A 136 -5.59 -11.55 -7.97
N LYS A 137 -6.46 -10.74 -8.57
CA LYS A 137 -6.41 -10.36 -9.99
C LYS A 137 -5.63 -9.06 -10.22
N GLY A 138 -5.14 -8.42 -9.15
CA GLY A 138 -4.43 -7.16 -9.19
C GLY A 138 -5.37 -5.94 -9.32
N VAL A 139 -6.62 -6.05 -8.89
CA VAL A 139 -7.59 -4.96 -8.90
C VAL A 139 -7.66 -4.30 -7.51
N LEU A 140 -7.59 -2.98 -7.45
CA LEU A 140 -7.77 -2.22 -6.21
C LEU A 140 -9.22 -2.34 -5.74
N ARG A 141 -9.43 -2.86 -4.53
CA ARG A 141 -10.77 -3.14 -4.01
C ARG A 141 -11.14 -2.28 -2.81
N TYR A 142 -10.14 -1.80 -2.08
CA TYR A 142 -10.35 -0.87 -0.97
C TYR A 142 -9.20 0.11 -0.89
N ARG A 143 -9.48 1.37 -0.52
CA ARG A 143 -8.49 2.34 -0.09
C ARG A 143 -9.06 3.24 1.01
N GLY A 144 -8.25 3.59 2.00
CA GLY A 144 -8.70 4.49 3.06
C GLY A 144 -8.04 4.25 4.42
N ALA A 145 -8.81 4.46 5.47
CA ALA A 145 -8.39 4.26 6.85
C ALA A 145 -8.20 2.78 7.19
N ILE A 146 -7.42 2.48 8.23
CA ILE A 146 -7.35 1.12 8.79
C ILE A 146 -8.66 0.76 9.50
N ASP A 147 -9.26 1.71 10.23
CA ASP A 147 -10.49 1.54 11.00
C ASP A 147 -11.27 2.86 11.13
N ASP A 148 -12.37 2.84 11.86
CA ASP A 148 -13.24 3.98 12.16
C ASP A 148 -12.88 4.72 13.47
N ASP A 149 -11.76 4.35 14.11
CA ASP A 149 -11.34 4.93 15.38
C ASP A 149 -10.03 5.74 15.25
N GLN A 150 -10.13 6.92 14.68
CA GLN A 150 -8.96 7.82 14.50
C GLN A 150 -8.19 8.09 15.80
N TYR A 151 -8.87 8.10 16.96
CA TYR A 151 -8.28 8.55 18.23
C TYR A 151 -8.07 7.43 19.25
N GLY A 152 -8.36 6.18 18.94
CA GLY A 152 -8.19 5.05 19.86
C GLY A 152 -9.17 5.09 21.04
N ARG A 153 -10.42 5.46 20.80
CA ARG A 153 -11.44 5.62 21.83
C ARG A 153 -12.52 4.55 21.83
N ALA A 154 -12.61 3.80 20.75
CA ALA A 154 -13.60 2.74 20.62
C ALA A 154 -13.08 1.44 21.22
N ASP A 155 -13.90 0.77 22.02
CA ASP A 155 -13.56 -0.56 22.57
C ASP A 155 -13.42 -1.62 21.47
N LYS A 156 -14.21 -1.51 20.41
CA LYS A 156 -14.21 -2.43 19.25
C LYS A 156 -14.37 -1.65 17.97
N PRO A 157 -13.28 -1.08 17.44
CA PRO A 157 -13.31 -0.38 16.16
C PRO A 157 -13.64 -1.35 15.02
N ASN A 158 -14.38 -0.85 14.04
CA ASN A 158 -14.59 -1.58 12.79
C ASN A 158 -13.33 -1.46 11.92
N ASN A 159 -12.61 -2.57 11.73
CA ASN A 159 -11.42 -2.61 10.90
C ASN A 159 -11.83 -2.77 9.42
N TYR A 160 -11.62 -1.72 8.63
CA TYR A 160 -12.02 -1.70 7.23
C TYR A 160 -11.17 -2.61 6.35
N VAL A 161 -9.88 -2.80 6.67
CA VAL A 161 -9.00 -3.71 5.93
C VAL A 161 -9.41 -5.15 6.14
N ASP A 162 -9.68 -5.54 7.39
CA ASP A 162 -10.18 -6.88 7.72
C ASP A 162 -11.51 -7.15 7.00
N SER A 163 -12.45 -6.21 7.11
CA SER A 163 -13.75 -6.29 6.45
C SER A 163 -13.61 -6.41 4.92
N ALA A 164 -12.69 -5.64 4.33
CA ALA A 164 -12.45 -5.68 2.89
C ALA A 164 -11.90 -7.03 2.44
N VAL A 165 -10.91 -7.58 3.14
CA VAL A 165 -10.33 -8.90 2.80
C VAL A 165 -11.37 -10.01 2.97
N HIS A 166 -12.18 -9.98 4.04
CA HIS A 166 -13.27 -10.94 4.24
C HIS A 166 -14.32 -10.86 3.12
N ALA A 167 -14.65 -9.67 2.63
CA ALA A 167 -15.55 -9.53 1.48
C ALA A 167 -14.96 -10.19 0.23
N LEU A 168 -13.64 -10.04 -0.03
CA LEU A 168 -12.97 -10.71 -1.16
C LEU A 168 -13.06 -12.23 -1.07
N TRP A 169 -12.86 -12.81 0.12
CA TRP A 169 -13.01 -14.27 0.31
C TRP A 169 -14.45 -14.74 0.10
N ALA A 170 -15.43 -13.90 0.40
CA ALA A 170 -16.84 -14.17 0.10
C ALA A 170 -17.22 -13.89 -1.37
N SER A 171 -16.24 -13.52 -2.23
CA SER A 171 -16.48 -13.09 -3.61
C SER A 171 -17.43 -11.89 -3.73
N ALA A 172 -17.41 -11.01 -2.73
CA ALA A 172 -18.18 -9.78 -2.67
C ALA A 172 -17.30 -8.53 -2.78
N ASP A 173 -17.89 -7.41 -3.10
CA ASP A 173 -17.22 -6.13 -3.04
C ASP A 173 -17.15 -5.61 -1.61
N PRO A 174 -16.01 -5.02 -1.18
CA PRO A 174 -15.94 -4.34 0.11
C PRO A 174 -16.97 -3.21 0.23
N ASN A 175 -17.58 -3.11 1.40
CA ASN A 175 -18.51 -2.01 1.71
C ASN A 175 -18.27 -1.50 3.13
N PRO A 176 -17.73 -0.27 3.28
CA PRO A 176 -17.34 0.66 2.21
C PRO A 176 -16.08 0.18 1.45
N SER A 177 -16.00 0.49 0.15
CA SER A 177 -14.82 0.24 -0.67
C SER A 177 -13.81 1.40 -0.62
N GLU A 178 -14.22 2.55 -0.09
CA GLU A 178 -13.38 3.73 0.11
C GLU A 178 -13.80 4.48 1.36
N THR A 179 -12.81 4.90 2.17
CA THR A 179 -13.02 5.74 3.35
C THR A 179 -12.01 6.89 3.37
N ALA A 180 -12.26 7.93 4.16
CA ALA A 180 -11.28 8.99 4.38
C ALA A 180 -10.13 8.45 5.26
N PRO A 181 -8.89 8.40 4.78
CA PRO A 181 -7.76 8.04 5.63
C PRO A 181 -7.48 9.15 6.62
N TYR A 182 -6.95 8.79 7.78
CA TYR A 182 -6.54 9.71 8.84
C TYR A 182 -5.06 9.52 9.19
N GLY A 183 -4.45 10.52 9.81
CA GLY A 183 -3.06 10.44 10.25
C GLY A 183 -2.22 11.64 9.82
N CYS A 184 -0.90 11.48 9.94
CA CYS A 184 0.05 12.49 9.49
C CYS A 184 0.15 12.51 7.96
N SER A 185 0.43 13.67 7.37
CA SER A 185 0.72 13.72 5.91
C SER A 185 1.95 12.87 5.59
N VAL A 186 1.92 12.16 4.47
CA VAL A 186 3.11 11.49 3.94
C VAL A 186 4.21 12.53 3.71
N LYS A 187 5.44 12.20 4.13
CA LYS A 187 6.59 13.11 4.06
C LYS A 187 7.32 12.93 2.72
N TYR A 188 6.65 13.31 1.64
CA TYR A 188 7.27 13.34 0.31
C TYR A 188 8.41 14.35 0.24
N LYS A 189 9.36 14.06 -0.66
CA LYS A 189 10.42 15.02 -0.97
C LYS A 189 9.80 16.29 -1.57
N PRO A 190 10.22 17.49 -1.10
CA PRO A 190 9.77 18.78 -1.66
C PRO A 190 10.08 18.93 -3.16
#